data_306db0f6352c0336633b05906c14dd16
#
_entry.id   306db0f6352c0336633b05906c14dd16
#
_cell.length_a   1.000
_cell.length_b   1.000
_cell.length_c   1.000
_cell.angle_alpha   90.00
_cell.angle_beta   90.00
_cell.angle_gamma   90.00
#
_symmetry.space_group_name_H-M   'P 1'
#
loop_
_entity.id
_entity.type
_entity.pdbx_description
1 polymer ?
#
loop_
_entity_poly.entity_id
_entity_poly.type
_entity_poly.pdbx_seq_one_letter_code
_entity_poly.pdbx_strand_id
1 'polypeptide(L)'
;MQDFNQEIQKLFLEMFISDAEAFVRCQGIFESENFDQQLRDGAEFISKYVDEYKVMPELEIVNTSCGTKLKDASSIGQEHTDWLLDTFEQFSRHKALERAILKSADLLEKGEYGPVEGLIKEAIQIGLAKDMGTDYFADPRGRLEGLKDNNGQVSTGWPSIDRKLFGGFNRGELNIFAGGSGAGKSLFLQNMGVNFALEGMNVLYISLELSEALTAMRIDSML
;
A
#
# COMPACT_ATOMS: atom_id res chain seq x y z
N MET A 1 -12.61 24.40 -1.66
CA MET A 1 -11.26 24.00 -1.25
C MET A 1 -11.34 23.72 0.25
N GLN A 2 -11.05 22.53 0.68
CA GLN A 2 -11.15 22.20 2.11
C GLN A 2 -10.01 22.91 2.83
N ASP A 3 -10.35 23.73 3.82
CA ASP A 3 -9.35 24.51 4.56
C ASP A 3 -8.88 23.66 5.75
N PHE A 4 -7.65 23.18 5.69
CA PHE A 4 -7.03 22.38 6.76
C PHE A 4 -6.48 23.30 7.86
N ASN A 5 -7.39 24.08 8.46
CA ASN A 5 -7.05 25.01 9.53
C ASN A 5 -6.56 24.29 10.79
N GLN A 6 -6.05 25.06 11.75
CA GLN A 6 -5.50 24.53 12.99
C GLN A 6 -6.50 23.70 13.80
N GLU A 7 -7.79 24.04 13.77
CA GLU A 7 -8.83 23.31 14.52
C GLU A 7 -9.03 21.90 13.96
N ILE A 8 -9.04 21.72 12.64
CA ILE A 8 -9.15 20.38 12.03
C ILE A 8 -7.89 19.55 12.28
N GLN A 9 -6.70 20.17 12.24
CA GLN A 9 -5.44 19.47 12.55
C GLN A 9 -5.40 19.04 14.02
N LYS A 10 -5.95 19.84 14.93
CA LYS A 10 -6.10 19.49 16.34
C LYS A 10 -7.04 18.29 16.53
N LEU A 11 -8.17 18.27 15.82
CA LEU A 11 -9.09 17.14 15.84
C LEU A 11 -8.43 15.83 15.34
N PHE A 12 -7.52 15.89 14.38
CA PHE A 12 -6.77 14.69 13.97
C PHE A 12 -5.95 14.12 15.14
N LEU A 13 -5.21 14.95 15.87
CA LEU A 13 -4.42 14.49 17.01
C LEU A 13 -5.30 13.96 18.15
N GLU A 14 -6.42 14.63 18.43
CA GLU A 14 -7.39 14.23 19.43
C GLU A 14 -8.01 12.86 19.09
N MET A 15 -8.37 12.64 17.81
CA MET A 15 -8.85 11.36 17.33
C MET A 15 -7.79 10.26 17.49
N PHE A 16 -6.56 10.50 17.05
CA PHE A 16 -5.49 9.49 17.11
C PHE A 16 -5.15 9.07 18.54
N ILE A 17 -5.17 9.98 19.49
CA ILE A 17 -4.94 9.64 20.89
C ILE A 17 -6.10 8.83 21.47
N SER A 18 -7.33 9.13 21.05
CA SER A 18 -8.54 8.48 21.57
C SER A 18 -8.84 7.14 20.87
N ASP A 19 -8.33 6.95 19.66
CA ASP A 19 -8.54 5.75 18.81
C ASP A 19 -7.21 5.29 18.20
N ALA A 20 -6.57 4.33 18.87
CA ALA A 20 -5.30 3.76 18.41
C ALA A 20 -5.41 3.04 17.06
N GLU A 21 -6.57 2.47 16.72
CA GLU A 21 -6.80 1.82 15.43
C GLU A 21 -6.81 2.85 14.29
N ALA A 22 -7.46 3.99 14.51
CA ALA A 22 -7.43 5.12 13.59
C ALA A 22 -5.99 5.59 13.31
N PHE A 23 -5.14 5.68 14.36
CA PHE A 23 -3.73 6.03 14.19
C PHE A 23 -2.97 5.00 13.36
N VAL A 24 -3.12 3.71 13.65
CA VAL A 24 -2.44 2.63 12.90
C VAL A 24 -2.77 2.68 11.41
N ARG A 25 -4.03 2.98 11.05
CA ARG A 25 -4.45 3.17 9.64
C ARG A 25 -3.75 4.35 8.98
N CYS A 26 -3.41 5.39 9.74
CA CYS A 26 -2.79 6.60 9.25
C CYS A 26 -1.27 6.63 9.42
N GLN A 27 -0.67 5.70 10.17
CA GLN A 27 0.74 5.74 10.55
C GLN A 27 1.68 5.87 9.34
N GLY A 28 1.36 5.21 8.22
CA GLY A 28 2.16 5.28 7.00
C GLY A 28 2.16 6.64 6.28
N ILE A 29 1.22 7.51 6.62
CA ILE A 29 1.09 8.86 6.04
C ILE A 29 1.14 9.97 7.10
N PHE A 30 1.38 9.58 8.36
CA PHE A 30 1.48 10.51 9.48
C PHE A 30 2.88 11.11 9.54
N GLU A 31 2.99 12.39 9.21
CA GLU A 31 4.23 13.16 9.29
C GLU A 31 4.01 14.39 10.18
N SER A 32 4.75 14.50 11.26
CA SER A 32 4.64 15.62 12.22
C SER A 32 4.91 16.98 11.56
N GLU A 33 5.76 17.01 10.54
CA GLU A 33 6.09 18.21 9.76
C GLU A 33 4.89 18.79 8.99
N ASN A 34 3.85 18.00 8.74
CA ASN A 34 2.64 18.45 8.07
C ASN A 34 1.79 19.38 8.93
N PHE A 35 1.91 19.26 10.24
CA PHE A 35 1.12 20.03 11.19
C PHE A 35 1.65 21.46 11.38
N ASP A 36 0.75 22.37 11.71
CA ASP A 36 1.10 23.73 12.08
C ASP A 36 2.04 23.75 13.29
N GLN A 37 2.90 24.78 13.36
CA GLN A 37 3.98 24.87 14.33
C GLN A 37 3.53 24.63 15.79
N GLN A 38 2.32 25.06 16.15
CA GLN A 38 1.78 24.89 17.51
C GLN A 38 1.36 23.46 17.85
N LEU A 39 1.11 22.62 16.84
CA LEU A 39 0.69 21.22 16.98
C LEU A 39 1.82 20.25 16.65
N ARG A 40 2.87 20.73 16.00
CA ARG A 40 3.98 19.90 15.52
C ARG A 40 4.69 19.15 16.63
N ASP A 41 4.97 19.81 17.76
CA ASP A 41 5.64 19.17 18.90
C ASP A 41 4.79 18.03 19.47
N GLY A 42 3.46 18.20 19.52
CA GLY A 42 2.52 17.16 19.94
C GLY A 42 2.48 15.99 18.95
N ALA A 43 2.44 16.28 17.65
CA ALA A 43 2.47 15.27 16.61
C ALA A 43 3.78 14.47 16.61
N GLU A 44 4.92 15.16 16.77
CA GLU A 44 6.24 14.51 16.85
C GLU A 44 6.37 13.65 18.10
N PHE A 45 5.86 14.12 19.24
CA PHE A 45 5.84 13.36 20.49
C PHE A 45 5.03 12.07 20.33
N ILE A 46 3.82 12.16 19.77
CA ILE A 46 2.96 10.99 19.52
C ILE A 46 3.68 9.96 18.64
N SER A 47 4.26 10.39 17.52
CA SER A 47 4.98 9.50 16.60
C SER A 47 6.14 8.80 17.31
N LYS A 48 7.01 9.53 18.00
CA LYS A 48 8.16 8.97 18.72
C LYS A 48 7.74 8.03 19.85
N TYR A 49 6.70 8.39 20.59
CA TYR A 49 6.20 7.57 21.70
C TYR A 49 5.67 6.23 21.20
N VAL A 50 4.88 6.25 20.12
CA VAL A 50 4.36 5.01 19.52
C VAL A 50 5.49 4.17 18.92
N ASP A 51 6.49 4.78 18.31
CA ASP A 51 7.65 4.06 17.75
C ASP A 51 8.47 3.37 18.85
N GLU A 52 8.62 3.99 20.01
CA GLU A 52 9.42 3.48 21.12
C GLU A 52 8.65 2.45 21.97
N TYR A 53 7.42 2.79 22.38
CA TYR A 53 6.65 2.01 23.36
C TYR A 53 5.59 1.08 22.72
N LYS A 54 5.29 1.23 21.43
CA LYS A 54 4.28 0.46 20.69
C LYS A 54 2.86 0.59 21.26
N VAL A 55 2.59 1.64 21.98
CA VAL A 55 1.28 2.02 22.53
C VAL A 55 1.05 3.51 22.34
N MET A 56 -0.21 3.92 22.27
CA MET A 56 -0.58 5.33 22.18
C MET A 56 -0.35 6.03 23.53
N PRO A 57 0.23 7.24 23.55
CA PRO A 57 0.37 8.02 24.78
C PRO A 57 -0.99 8.47 25.31
N GLU A 58 -1.11 8.58 26.64
CA GLU A 58 -2.29 9.18 27.25
C GLU A 58 -2.36 10.69 26.96
N LEU A 59 -3.59 11.20 26.82
CA LEU A 59 -3.86 12.60 26.50
C LEU A 59 -3.16 13.59 27.44
N GLU A 60 -3.15 13.28 28.75
CA GLU A 60 -2.52 14.11 29.77
C GLU A 60 -1.00 14.18 29.59
N ILE A 61 -0.39 13.08 29.18
CA ILE A 61 1.06 13.01 28.92
C ILE A 61 1.43 13.95 27.77
N VAL A 62 0.68 13.87 26.65
CA VAL A 62 0.91 14.73 25.48
C VAL A 62 0.73 16.20 25.84
N ASN A 63 -0.38 16.54 26.50
CA ASN A 63 -0.67 17.91 26.88
C ASN A 63 0.39 18.50 27.83
N THR A 64 0.87 17.69 28.77
CA THR A 64 1.88 18.15 29.76
C THR A 64 3.26 18.29 29.13
N SER A 65 3.64 17.32 28.28
CA SER A 65 4.98 17.29 27.67
C SER A 65 5.17 18.33 26.56
N CYS A 66 4.11 18.60 25.81
CA CYS A 66 4.19 19.49 24.63
C CYS A 66 3.46 20.83 24.83
N GLY A 67 2.81 21.05 26.00
CA GLY A 67 2.04 22.27 26.25
C GLY A 67 0.80 22.41 25.35
N THR A 68 0.34 21.33 24.74
CA THR A 68 -0.86 21.30 23.91
C THR A 68 -2.13 21.34 24.76
N LYS A 69 -3.26 21.66 24.14
CA LYS A 69 -4.59 21.68 24.79
C LYS A 69 -5.54 20.77 24.02
N LEU A 70 -5.12 19.53 23.80
CA LEU A 70 -5.93 18.50 23.15
C LEU A 70 -7.03 18.03 24.09
N LYS A 71 -8.16 17.59 23.53
CA LYS A 71 -9.32 17.09 24.26
C LYS A 71 -9.53 15.62 23.95
N ASP A 72 -10.25 14.96 24.84
CA ASP A 72 -10.70 13.59 24.61
C ASP A 72 -11.76 13.56 23.51
N ALA A 73 -11.51 12.75 22.49
CA ALA A 73 -12.38 12.53 21.34
C ALA A 73 -13.06 11.16 21.34
N SER A 74 -12.99 10.40 22.45
CA SER A 74 -13.55 9.04 22.56
C SER A 74 -15.07 8.99 22.35
N SER A 75 -15.78 10.11 22.45
CA SER A 75 -17.23 10.22 22.21
C SER A 75 -17.58 10.41 20.71
N ILE A 76 -16.61 10.51 19.82
CA ILE A 76 -16.84 10.65 18.38
C ILE A 76 -17.36 9.33 17.84
N GLY A 77 -18.54 9.36 17.18
CA GLY A 77 -19.13 8.17 16.56
C GLY A 77 -18.36 7.69 15.33
N GLN A 78 -18.49 6.42 14.98
CA GLN A 78 -17.75 5.77 13.89
C GLN A 78 -17.85 6.53 12.55
N GLU A 79 -19.03 7.04 12.22
CA GLU A 79 -19.24 7.80 10.97
C GLU A 79 -18.37 9.08 10.92
N HIS A 80 -18.14 9.72 12.05
CA HIS A 80 -17.29 10.90 12.15
C HIS A 80 -15.79 10.53 12.11
N THR A 81 -15.43 9.39 12.68
CA THR A 81 -14.07 8.84 12.60
C THR A 81 -13.70 8.54 11.16
N ASP A 82 -14.57 7.89 10.39
CA ASP A 82 -14.32 7.60 8.97
C ASP A 82 -14.15 8.88 8.15
N TRP A 83 -15.00 9.89 8.39
CA TRP A 83 -14.87 11.19 7.74
C TRP A 83 -13.54 11.89 8.11
N LEU A 84 -13.13 11.83 9.37
CA LEU A 84 -11.84 12.40 9.82
C LEU A 84 -10.65 11.68 9.19
N LEU A 85 -10.71 10.37 9.04
CA LEU A 85 -9.68 9.57 8.37
C LEU A 85 -9.54 9.96 6.90
N ASP A 86 -10.65 10.04 6.16
CA ASP A 86 -10.64 10.49 4.77
C ASP A 86 -10.12 11.93 4.64
N THR A 87 -10.48 12.79 5.59
CA THR A 87 -10.00 14.17 5.63
C THR A 87 -8.51 14.25 5.95
N PHE A 88 -8.01 13.39 6.83
CA PHE A 88 -6.58 13.30 7.15
C PHE A 88 -5.77 12.78 5.95
N GLU A 89 -6.29 11.81 5.19
CA GLU A 89 -5.65 11.38 3.93
C GLU A 89 -5.50 12.53 2.95
N GLN A 90 -6.57 13.32 2.77
CA GLN A 90 -6.54 14.50 1.89
C GLN A 90 -5.54 15.56 2.40
N PHE A 91 -5.49 15.80 3.71
CA PHE A 91 -4.53 16.70 4.34
C PHE A 91 -3.09 16.25 4.09
N SER A 92 -2.77 15.00 4.37
CA SER A 92 -1.43 14.44 4.18
C SER A 92 -0.99 14.47 2.72
N ARG A 93 -1.89 14.11 1.81
CA ARG A 93 -1.64 14.20 0.35
C ARG A 93 -1.41 15.63 -0.11
N HIS A 94 -2.21 16.58 0.40
CA HIS A 94 -2.05 18.00 0.09
C HIS A 94 -0.68 18.50 0.54
N LYS A 95 -0.27 18.20 1.77
CA LYS A 95 1.03 18.60 2.33
C LYS A 95 2.21 17.95 1.61
N ALA A 96 2.09 16.69 1.22
CA ALA A 96 3.11 16.01 0.42
C ALA A 96 3.27 16.62 -0.97
N LEU A 97 2.15 16.94 -1.64
CA LEU A 97 2.18 17.62 -2.94
C LEU A 97 2.78 19.03 -2.82
N GLU A 98 2.42 19.79 -1.79
CA GLU A 98 2.99 21.10 -1.51
C GLU A 98 4.53 21.02 -1.41
N ARG A 99 5.05 20.07 -0.59
CA ARG A 99 6.49 19.83 -0.47
C ARG A 99 7.14 19.37 -1.77
N ALA A 100 6.48 18.46 -2.50
CA ALA A 100 6.99 17.96 -3.76
C ALA A 100 7.12 19.07 -4.79
N ILE A 101 6.14 19.99 -4.88
CA ILE A 101 6.17 21.14 -5.77
C ILE A 101 7.31 22.09 -5.39
N LEU A 102 7.46 22.42 -4.10
CA LEU A 102 8.55 23.30 -3.64
C LEU A 102 9.92 22.71 -3.93
N LYS A 103 10.14 21.42 -3.61
CA LYS A 103 11.39 20.73 -3.94
C LYS A 103 11.62 20.63 -5.46
N SER A 104 10.56 20.46 -6.22
CA SER A 104 10.67 20.42 -7.69
C SER A 104 11.09 21.78 -8.27
N ALA A 105 10.65 22.89 -7.70
CA ALA A 105 11.08 24.21 -8.10
C ALA A 105 12.60 24.39 -7.91
N ASP A 106 13.13 23.98 -6.75
CA ASP A 106 14.56 24.03 -6.45
C ASP A 106 15.40 23.15 -7.41
N LEU A 107 14.88 21.97 -7.78
CA LEU A 107 15.53 21.05 -8.72
C LEU A 107 15.53 21.61 -10.15
N LEU A 108 14.43 22.23 -10.57
CA LEU A 108 14.30 22.88 -11.88
C LEU A 108 15.29 24.04 -12.02
N GLU A 109 15.49 24.84 -10.97
CA GLU A 109 16.49 25.93 -10.97
C GLU A 109 17.93 25.38 -11.14
N LYS A 110 18.19 24.17 -10.66
CA LYS A 110 19.49 23.48 -10.80
C LYS A 110 19.62 22.71 -12.12
N GLY A 111 18.56 22.62 -12.93
CA GLY A 111 18.55 21.87 -14.18
C GLY A 111 18.41 20.34 -14.00
N GLU A 112 17.99 19.87 -12.82
CA GLU A 112 17.82 18.46 -12.48
C GLU A 112 16.37 18.02 -12.68
N TYR A 113 16.01 17.56 -13.88
CA TYR A 113 14.62 17.22 -14.24
C TYR A 113 14.20 15.80 -13.83
N GLY A 114 15.12 14.86 -13.82
CA GLY A 114 14.83 13.44 -13.57
C GLY A 114 14.11 13.15 -12.22
N PRO A 115 14.56 13.73 -11.09
CA PRO A 115 13.94 13.47 -9.79
C PRO A 115 12.53 14.07 -9.62
N VAL A 116 12.15 15.07 -10.43
CA VAL A 116 10.87 15.79 -10.29
C VAL A 116 9.68 14.86 -10.50
N GLU A 117 9.72 14.01 -11.53
CA GLU A 117 8.64 13.05 -11.79
C GLU A 117 8.43 12.10 -10.62
N GLY A 118 9.53 11.60 -10.04
CA GLY A 118 9.50 10.71 -8.87
C GLY A 118 8.83 11.36 -7.66
N LEU A 119 9.24 12.59 -7.32
CA LEU A 119 8.69 13.34 -6.19
C LEU A 119 7.17 13.57 -6.31
N ILE A 120 6.72 13.98 -7.49
CA ILE A 120 5.29 14.21 -7.74
C ILE A 120 4.51 12.88 -7.69
N LYS A 121 5.04 11.81 -8.28
CA LYS A 121 4.41 10.51 -8.31
C LYS A 121 4.26 9.92 -6.90
N GLU A 122 5.31 10.00 -6.07
CA GLU A 122 5.27 9.57 -4.67
C GLU A 122 4.21 10.35 -3.88
N ALA A 123 4.15 11.68 -4.03
CA ALA A 123 3.19 12.51 -3.33
C ALA A 123 1.73 12.21 -3.71
N ILE A 124 1.46 11.84 -4.97
CA ILE A 124 0.12 11.46 -5.43
C ILE A 124 -0.31 10.09 -4.87
N GLN A 125 0.65 9.19 -4.64
CA GLN A 125 0.38 7.83 -4.17
C GLN A 125 0.11 7.74 -2.65
N ILE A 126 0.24 8.85 -1.91
CA ILE A 126 -0.08 8.88 -0.49
C ILE A 126 -1.55 8.51 -0.27
N GLY A 127 -1.80 7.54 0.59
CA GLY A 127 -3.13 7.09 0.94
C GLY A 127 -3.14 6.27 2.23
N LEU A 128 -4.32 6.11 2.81
CA LEU A 128 -4.52 5.28 3.99
C LEU A 128 -4.19 3.82 3.69
N ALA A 129 -3.66 3.13 4.69
CA ALA A 129 -3.61 1.67 4.66
C ALA A 129 -5.06 1.13 4.67
N LYS A 130 -5.56 0.76 3.50
CA LYS A 130 -6.95 0.27 3.33
C LYS A 130 -7.11 -1.16 3.81
N ASP A 131 -6.02 -1.91 3.89
CA ASP A 131 -6.02 -3.31 4.31
C ASP A 131 -5.15 -3.45 5.56
N MET A 132 -5.80 -3.52 6.71
CA MET A 132 -5.17 -3.80 8.01
C MET A 132 -4.91 -5.30 8.23
N GLY A 133 -5.11 -6.10 7.20
CA GLY A 133 -5.13 -7.54 7.31
C GLY A 133 -6.49 -8.07 7.78
N THR A 134 -6.53 -9.36 8.08
CA THR A 134 -7.76 -10.04 8.48
C THR A 134 -7.70 -10.39 9.96
N ASP A 135 -8.68 -9.93 10.74
CA ASP A 135 -8.86 -10.48 12.08
C ASP A 135 -9.21 -11.97 11.97
N TYR A 136 -8.24 -12.79 12.35
CA TYR A 136 -8.35 -14.24 12.20
C TYR A 136 -9.53 -14.84 12.96
N PHE A 137 -9.93 -14.23 14.06
CA PHE A 137 -11.00 -14.74 14.93
C PHE A 137 -12.37 -14.12 14.67
N ALA A 138 -12.46 -12.99 13.96
CA ALA A 138 -13.71 -12.26 13.75
C ALA A 138 -14.74 -13.05 12.96
N ASP A 139 -14.35 -13.68 11.83
CA ASP A 139 -15.26 -14.46 10.98
C ASP A 139 -14.62 -15.74 10.42
N PRO A 140 -14.51 -16.81 11.23
CA PRO A 140 -13.98 -18.10 10.77
C PRO A 140 -14.85 -18.75 9.69
N ARG A 141 -16.16 -18.52 9.69
CA ARG A 141 -17.10 -19.15 8.74
C ARG A 141 -17.02 -18.48 7.37
N GLY A 142 -17.02 -17.16 7.31
CA GLY A 142 -16.84 -16.41 6.06
C GLY A 142 -15.52 -16.70 5.37
N ARG A 143 -14.43 -16.88 6.15
CA ARG A 143 -13.15 -17.31 5.59
C ARG A 143 -13.20 -18.69 4.92
N LEU A 144 -13.86 -19.66 5.57
CA LEU A 144 -14.02 -21.01 4.98
C LEU A 144 -14.90 -21.00 3.73
N GLU A 145 -15.92 -20.14 3.70
CA GLU A 145 -16.77 -19.94 2.52
C GLU A 145 -15.99 -19.26 1.41
N GLY A 146 -15.22 -18.19 1.71
CA GLY A 146 -14.34 -17.51 0.74
C GLY A 146 -13.26 -18.43 0.15
N LEU A 147 -12.74 -19.40 0.91
CA LEU A 147 -11.81 -20.40 0.39
C LEU A 147 -12.48 -21.36 -0.60
N LYS A 148 -13.78 -21.62 -0.48
CA LYS A 148 -14.53 -22.43 -1.45
C LYS A 148 -14.82 -21.69 -2.75
N ASP A 149 -15.08 -20.39 -2.66
CA ASP A 149 -15.42 -19.54 -3.80
C ASP A 149 -14.15 -19.05 -4.55
N ASN A 150 -13.00 -19.04 -3.89
CA ASN A 150 -11.72 -18.56 -4.44
C ASN A 150 -11.01 -19.57 -5.36
N ASN A 151 -11.70 -20.59 -5.86
CA ASN A 151 -11.20 -21.50 -6.88
C ASN A 151 -11.15 -20.86 -8.29
N GLY A 152 -10.80 -19.59 -8.39
CA GLY A 152 -10.46 -18.89 -9.62
C GLY A 152 -9.11 -19.38 -10.14
N GLN A 153 -9.02 -20.66 -10.43
CA GLN A 153 -7.82 -21.32 -10.92
C GLN A 153 -7.55 -20.89 -12.36
N VAL A 154 -6.29 -20.63 -12.62
CA VAL A 154 -5.79 -20.30 -13.94
C VAL A 154 -5.24 -21.58 -14.54
N SER A 155 -5.88 -22.11 -15.57
CA SER A 155 -5.41 -23.31 -16.27
C SER A 155 -4.00 -23.09 -16.82
N THR A 156 -3.14 -24.11 -16.70
CA THR A 156 -1.80 -24.11 -17.31
C THR A 156 -1.85 -24.37 -18.81
N GLY A 157 -3.00 -24.77 -19.34
CA GLY A 157 -3.17 -25.27 -20.69
C GLY A 157 -2.77 -26.76 -20.88
N TRP A 158 -2.30 -27.42 -19.82
CA TRP A 158 -1.99 -28.85 -19.83
C TRP A 158 -2.90 -29.60 -18.84
N PRO A 159 -3.86 -30.37 -19.33
CA PRO A 159 -4.82 -31.09 -18.48
C PRO A 159 -4.19 -32.04 -17.46
N SER A 160 -3.00 -32.56 -17.74
CA SER A 160 -2.27 -33.45 -16.82
C SER A 160 -1.68 -32.69 -15.62
N ILE A 161 -1.29 -31.44 -15.82
CA ILE A 161 -0.79 -30.55 -14.77
C ILE A 161 -1.97 -30.00 -13.99
N ASP A 162 -2.98 -29.47 -14.66
CA ASP A 162 -4.17 -28.91 -14.04
C ASP A 162 -4.86 -29.90 -13.11
N ARG A 163 -4.94 -31.18 -13.53
CA ARG A 163 -5.48 -32.22 -12.65
C ARG A 163 -4.70 -32.40 -11.36
N LYS A 164 -3.37 -32.23 -11.38
CA LYS A 164 -2.52 -32.34 -10.19
C LYS A 164 -2.60 -31.09 -9.33
N LEU A 165 -2.92 -29.96 -9.93
CA LEU A 165 -3.09 -28.67 -9.26
C LEU A 165 -4.56 -28.38 -8.91
N PHE A 166 -5.44 -29.37 -9.03
CA PHE A 166 -6.87 -29.24 -8.75
C PHE A 166 -7.57 -28.16 -9.59
N GLY A 167 -7.09 -27.91 -10.83
CA GLY A 167 -7.69 -27.01 -11.80
C GLY A 167 -6.74 -25.96 -12.36
N GLY A 168 -5.54 -25.80 -11.83
CA GLY A 168 -4.53 -24.85 -12.29
C GLY A 168 -3.89 -24.05 -11.16
N PHE A 169 -3.33 -22.88 -11.49
CA PHE A 169 -2.72 -21.99 -10.50
C PHE A 169 -3.75 -21.09 -9.84
N ASN A 170 -3.50 -20.73 -8.58
CA ASN A 170 -4.31 -19.73 -7.89
C ASN A 170 -3.73 -18.32 -8.09
N ARG A 171 -4.60 -17.33 -8.04
CA ARG A 171 -4.19 -15.91 -8.08
C ARG A 171 -3.39 -15.55 -6.82
N GLY A 172 -2.36 -14.74 -6.98
CA GLY A 172 -1.53 -14.26 -5.86
C GLY A 172 -0.47 -15.25 -5.39
N GLU A 173 -0.27 -16.38 -6.08
CA GLU A 173 0.75 -17.38 -5.75
C GLU A 173 2.04 -17.17 -6.56
N LEU A 174 3.17 -17.47 -5.91
CA LEU A 174 4.46 -17.60 -6.57
C LEU A 174 4.72 -19.07 -6.89
N ASN A 175 4.76 -19.41 -8.18
CA ASN A 175 5.04 -20.76 -8.66
C ASN A 175 6.48 -20.84 -9.20
N ILE A 176 7.28 -21.76 -8.68
CA ILE A 176 8.70 -21.92 -9.02
C ILE A 176 8.91 -23.23 -9.74
N PHE A 177 9.50 -23.17 -10.96
CA PHE A 177 9.87 -24.34 -11.76
C PHE A 177 11.39 -24.55 -11.71
N ALA A 178 11.82 -25.65 -11.13
CA ALA A 178 13.22 -26.01 -11.01
C ALA A 178 13.57 -27.21 -11.90
N GLY A 179 14.78 -27.22 -12.43
CA GLY A 179 15.31 -28.32 -13.25
C GLY A 179 16.76 -28.11 -13.62
N GLY A 180 17.47 -29.15 -14.02
CA GLY A 180 18.84 -29.07 -14.47
C GLY A 180 19.03 -28.20 -15.72
N SER A 181 20.29 -27.92 -16.07
CA SER A 181 20.60 -27.24 -17.33
C SER A 181 20.11 -28.05 -18.51
N GLY A 182 19.50 -27.40 -19.50
CA GLY A 182 18.96 -28.12 -20.69
C GLY A 182 17.61 -28.83 -20.47
N ALA A 183 17.03 -28.80 -19.25
CA ALA A 183 15.75 -29.48 -18.99
C ALA A 183 14.52 -28.80 -19.61
N GLY A 184 14.70 -27.70 -20.32
CA GLY A 184 13.61 -27.01 -21.02
C GLY A 184 12.80 -26.03 -20.19
N LYS A 185 13.31 -25.59 -19.00
CA LYS A 185 12.61 -24.65 -18.11
C LYS A 185 12.10 -23.39 -18.82
N SER A 186 12.96 -22.74 -19.59
CA SER A 186 12.60 -21.50 -20.30
C SER A 186 11.55 -21.75 -21.39
N LEU A 187 11.64 -22.87 -22.10
CA LEU A 187 10.62 -23.27 -23.09
C LEU A 187 9.28 -23.58 -22.43
N PHE A 188 9.31 -24.24 -21.27
CA PHE A 188 8.11 -24.53 -20.51
C PHE A 188 7.41 -23.24 -20.06
N LEU A 189 8.16 -22.27 -19.50
CA LEU A 189 7.61 -20.98 -19.06
C LEU A 189 7.08 -20.15 -20.24
N GLN A 190 7.77 -20.17 -21.39
CA GLN A 190 7.30 -19.48 -22.61
C GLN A 190 5.99 -20.09 -23.11
N ASN A 191 5.91 -21.42 -23.19
CA ASN A 191 4.69 -22.10 -23.60
C ASN A 191 3.52 -21.83 -22.66
N MET A 192 3.78 -21.82 -21.35
CA MET A 192 2.76 -21.46 -20.36
C MET A 192 2.30 -19.99 -20.54
N GLY A 193 3.22 -19.07 -20.79
CA GLY A 193 2.88 -17.68 -21.10
C GLY A 193 2.00 -17.56 -22.34
N VAL A 194 2.29 -18.35 -23.39
CA VAL A 194 1.44 -18.43 -24.60
C VAL A 194 0.05 -18.96 -24.26
N ASN A 195 -0.04 -20.05 -23.48
CA ASN A 195 -1.33 -20.60 -23.07
C ASN A 195 -2.17 -19.57 -22.32
N PHE A 196 -1.57 -18.83 -21.37
CA PHE A 196 -2.28 -17.77 -20.64
C PHE A 196 -2.73 -16.62 -21.56
N ALA A 197 -1.91 -16.24 -22.53
CA ALA A 197 -2.28 -15.21 -23.50
C ALA A 197 -3.44 -15.66 -24.41
N LEU A 198 -3.47 -16.92 -24.82
CA LEU A 198 -4.57 -17.52 -25.60
C LEU A 198 -5.88 -17.60 -24.81
N GLU A 199 -5.80 -17.75 -23.49
CA GLU A 199 -6.95 -17.66 -22.56
C GLU A 199 -7.40 -16.20 -22.29
N GLY A 200 -6.77 -15.21 -22.94
CA GLY A 200 -7.14 -13.79 -22.84
C GLY A 200 -6.50 -13.04 -21.68
N MET A 201 -5.47 -13.59 -21.05
CA MET A 201 -4.76 -12.91 -19.96
C MET A 201 -3.61 -12.06 -20.49
N ASN A 202 -3.32 -10.95 -19.80
CA ASN A 202 -2.11 -10.16 -20.06
C ASN A 202 -0.91 -10.85 -19.40
N VAL A 203 0.12 -11.15 -20.20
CA VAL A 203 1.33 -11.85 -19.76
C VAL A 203 2.55 -10.95 -19.91
N LEU A 204 3.32 -10.76 -18.84
CA LEU A 204 4.64 -10.15 -18.88
C LEU A 204 5.69 -11.25 -18.74
N TYR A 205 6.54 -11.42 -19.74
CA TYR A 205 7.66 -12.36 -19.73
C TYR A 205 8.98 -11.62 -19.54
N ILE A 206 9.72 -11.94 -18.48
CA ILE A 206 11.02 -11.34 -18.18
C ILE A 206 12.09 -12.45 -18.30
N SER A 207 13.11 -12.22 -19.12
CA SER A 207 14.25 -13.12 -19.30
C SER A 207 15.56 -12.42 -18.93
N LEU A 208 16.41 -13.10 -18.15
CA LEU A 208 17.77 -12.65 -17.82
C LEU A 208 18.84 -13.38 -18.67
N GLU A 209 18.44 -14.41 -19.43
CA GLU A 209 19.36 -15.23 -20.25
C GLU A 209 19.21 -14.99 -21.76
N LEU A 210 17.99 -14.76 -22.23
CA LEU A 210 17.67 -14.67 -23.64
C LEU A 210 17.39 -13.22 -24.06
N SER A 211 17.86 -12.85 -25.25
CA SER A 211 17.47 -11.59 -25.88
C SER A 211 15.98 -11.59 -26.27
N GLU A 212 15.39 -10.40 -26.41
CA GLU A 212 14.01 -10.23 -26.86
C GLU A 212 13.73 -10.93 -28.19
N ALA A 213 14.64 -10.76 -29.18
CA ALA A 213 14.50 -11.37 -30.50
C ALA A 213 14.47 -12.91 -30.44
N LEU A 214 15.33 -13.52 -29.59
CA LEU A 214 15.37 -14.96 -29.44
C LEU A 214 14.15 -15.48 -28.67
N THR A 215 13.66 -14.71 -27.70
CA THR A 215 12.42 -15.01 -26.98
C THR A 215 11.22 -14.97 -27.93
N ALA A 216 11.08 -13.90 -28.74
CA ALA A 216 10.02 -13.73 -29.72
C ALA A 216 10.03 -14.88 -30.74
N MET A 217 11.19 -15.19 -31.33
CA MET A 217 11.32 -16.30 -32.32
C MET A 217 10.86 -17.64 -31.74
N ARG A 218 11.12 -17.93 -30.46
CA ARG A 218 10.66 -19.14 -29.78
C ARG A 218 9.16 -19.16 -29.58
N ILE A 219 8.59 -18.00 -29.21
CA ILE A 219 7.13 -17.86 -29.05
C ILE A 219 6.44 -18.00 -30.38
N ASP A 220 6.95 -17.37 -31.45
CA ASP A 220 6.40 -17.50 -32.83
C ASP A 220 6.41 -18.94 -33.32
N SER A 221 7.37 -19.74 -32.89
CA SER A 221 7.43 -21.17 -33.24
C SER A 221 6.43 -22.06 -32.47
N MET A 222 5.75 -21.51 -31.46
CA MET A 222 4.73 -22.22 -30.67
C MET A 222 3.30 -21.87 -31.10
N LEU A 223 3.13 -20.76 -31.82
CA LEU A 223 1.87 -20.33 -32.42
C LEU A 223 1.65 -20.87 -33.82
#